data_df608df917850445b8d2d35648b897f2
#
_entry.id   df608df917850445b8d2d35648b897f2
#
_cell.length_a   1.000
_cell.length_b   1.000
_cell.length_c   1.000
_cell.angle_alpha   90.00
_cell.angle_beta   90.00
_cell.angle_gamma   90.00
#
_symmetry.space_group_name_H-M   'P 1'
#
loop_
_entity.id
_entity.type
_entity.pdbx_description
1 polymer ?
#
loop_
_entity_poly.entity_id
_entity_poly.type
_entity_poly.pdbx_seq_one_letter_code
_entity_poly.pdbx_strand_id
1 'polypeptide(L)'
;TLFPYTTLFRSMAEKLADIKAKMSKEELQQIIENTAKLKLRQQTPDSPEALATIPLLKIEDIEPNAKKIPLEEKELKDIKVLYTPADTNGIVYLNLYFKADVIPQELIPYAYIYCDILGLVDTENTSYEDMTNRVNLNTGGISFDIVNFTQSGKADSMAPYFKVTAKAFARKVPELADILAEILLTTKYDDKKRILELLQQDRSEMELNMLQSSVQVALARLNSFISKSGA
;
A
#
# COMPACT_ATOMS: atom_id res chain seq x y z
N THR A 1 -16.90 -12.09 20.86
CA THR A 1 -17.45 -11.28 19.74
C THR A 1 -17.18 -12.03 18.45
N LEU A 2 -18.23 -12.60 17.85
CA LEU A 2 -18.14 -13.39 16.62
C LEU A 2 -17.70 -12.46 15.46
N PHE A 3 -16.68 -12.88 14.74
CA PHE A 3 -16.09 -12.15 13.63
C PHE A 3 -17.13 -11.69 12.58
N PRO A 4 -17.00 -10.46 12.03
CA PRO A 4 -17.94 -9.93 11.01
C PRO A 4 -18.09 -10.84 9.78
N TYR A 5 -17.08 -11.63 9.46
CA TYR A 5 -17.08 -12.58 8.34
C TYR A 5 -18.19 -13.64 8.44
N THR A 6 -18.45 -14.18 9.62
CA THR A 6 -19.51 -15.22 9.80
C THR A 6 -20.90 -14.67 9.55
N THR A 7 -21.15 -13.41 9.90
CA THR A 7 -22.44 -12.73 9.66
C THR A 7 -22.62 -12.45 8.17
N LEU A 8 -21.57 -12.04 7.47
CA LEU A 8 -21.61 -11.76 6.02
C LEU A 8 -21.89 -13.04 5.22
N PHE A 9 -21.21 -14.15 5.54
CA PHE A 9 -21.44 -15.45 4.87
C PHE A 9 -22.82 -16.01 5.16
N ARG A 10 -23.34 -15.87 6.39
CA ARG A 10 -24.68 -16.31 6.74
C ARG A 10 -25.74 -15.50 5.99
N SER A 11 -25.61 -14.17 5.96
CA SER A 11 -26.49 -13.28 5.18
C SER A 11 -26.46 -13.58 3.69
N MET A 12 -25.29 -13.92 3.13
CA MET A 12 -25.17 -14.30 1.72
C MET A 12 -25.83 -15.66 1.45
N ALA A 13 -25.64 -16.65 2.31
CA ALA A 13 -26.27 -17.97 2.19
C ALA A 13 -27.80 -17.88 2.26
N GLU A 14 -28.34 -17.06 3.16
CA GLU A 14 -29.79 -16.80 3.28
C GLU A 14 -30.33 -16.14 2.00
N LYS A 15 -29.67 -15.10 1.49
CA LYS A 15 -30.05 -14.46 0.22
C LYS A 15 -30.03 -15.41 -0.96
N LEU A 16 -29.02 -16.28 -1.05
CA LEU A 16 -28.92 -17.29 -2.11
C LEU A 16 -30.00 -18.35 -1.98
N ALA A 17 -30.37 -18.75 -0.75
CA ALA A 17 -31.48 -19.68 -0.49
C ALA A 17 -32.81 -19.07 -0.92
N ASP A 18 -33.07 -17.81 -0.61
CA ASP A 18 -34.26 -17.07 -1.04
C ASP A 18 -34.38 -16.93 -2.56
N ILE A 19 -33.27 -16.62 -3.23
CA ILE A 19 -33.22 -16.55 -4.69
C ILE A 19 -33.53 -17.94 -5.28
N LYS A 20 -32.87 -18.98 -4.78
CA LYS A 20 -33.09 -20.35 -5.23
C LYS A 20 -34.53 -20.81 -5.04
N ALA A 21 -35.15 -20.43 -3.93
CA ALA A 21 -36.57 -20.80 -3.65
C ALA A 21 -37.56 -20.15 -4.62
N LYS A 22 -37.20 -19.04 -5.24
CA LYS A 22 -38.03 -18.29 -6.20
C LYS A 22 -37.79 -18.71 -7.66
N MET A 23 -36.75 -19.50 -7.92
CA MET A 23 -36.40 -19.96 -9.27
C MET A 23 -37.25 -21.13 -9.74
N SER A 24 -37.56 -21.14 -11.01
CA SER A 24 -38.19 -22.29 -11.65
C SER A 24 -37.21 -23.48 -11.76
N LYS A 25 -37.71 -24.67 -12.02
CA LYS A 25 -36.88 -25.85 -12.25
C LYS A 25 -35.98 -25.70 -13.49
N GLU A 26 -36.52 -25.04 -14.51
CA GLU A 26 -35.85 -24.76 -15.78
C GLU A 26 -34.66 -23.79 -15.55
N GLU A 27 -34.85 -22.72 -14.78
CA GLU A 27 -33.79 -21.78 -14.42
C GLU A 27 -32.67 -22.44 -13.59
N LEU A 28 -33.04 -23.28 -12.62
CA LEU A 28 -32.06 -24.04 -11.84
C LEU A 28 -31.26 -25.01 -12.71
N GLN A 29 -31.95 -25.72 -13.62
CA GLN A 29 -31.27 -26.63 -14.56
C GLN A 29 -30.30 -25.87 -15.46
N GLN A 30 -30.71 -24.71 -15.97
CA GLN A 30 -29.85 -23.85 -16.80
C GLN A 30 -28.59 -23.40 -16.04
N ILE A 31 -28.71 -23.03 -14.76
CA ILE A 31 -27.55 -22.67 -13.92
C ILE A 31 -26.61 -23.86 -13.74
N ILE A 32 -27.15 -25.05 -13.49
CA ILE A 32 -26.34 -26.27 -13.34
C ILE A 32 -25.55 -26.55 -14.62
N GLU A 33 -26.23 -26.49 -15.77
CA GLU A 33 -25.61 -26.73 -17.07
C GLU A 33 -24.54 -25.69 -17.41
N ASN A 34 -24.85 -24.40 -17.19
CA ASN A 34 -23.89 -23.30 -17.41
C ASN A 34 -22.67 -23.41 -16.49
N THR A 35 -22.89 -23.80 -15.23
CA THR A 35 -21.81 -24.02 -14.28
C THR A 35 -20.92 -25.22 -14.70
N ALA A 36 -21.53 -26.30 -15.16
CA ALA A 36 -20.79 -27.44 -15.66
C ALA A 36 -19.97 -27.09 -16.92
N LYS A 37 -20.57 -26.35 -17.87
CA LYS A 37 -19.87 -25.86 -19.07
C LYS A 37 -18.71 -24.93 -18.71
N LEU A 38 -18.91 -24.02 -17.74
CA LEU A 38 -17.87 -23.12 -17.27
C LEU A 38 -16.69 -23.89 -16.65
N LYS A 39 -16.98 -24.85 -15.76
CA LYS A 39 -15.95 -25.71 -15.16
C LYS A 39 -15.17 -26.51 -16.21
N LEU A 40 -15.88 -27.08 -17.19
CA LEU A 40 -15.24 -27.80 -18.30
C LEU A 40 -14.32 -26.86 -19.09
N ARG A 41 -14.79 -25.65 -19.43
CA ARG A 41 -13.99 -24.64 -20.15
C ARG A 41 -12.74 -24.23 -19.38
N GLN A 42 -12.86 -24.04 -18.06
CA GLN A 42 -11.72 -23.69 -17.19
C GLN A 42 -10.68 -24.81 -17.06
N GLN A 43 -11.10 -26.06 -17.16
CA GLN A 43 -10.23 -27.22 -17.04
C GLN A 43 -9.67 -27.72 -18.37
N THR A 44 -10.29 -27.29 -19.48
CA THR A 44 -9.85 -27.69 -20.82
C THR A 44 -8.74 -26.76 -21.31
N PRO A 45 -7.52 -27.24 -21.56
CA PRO A 45 -6.47 -26.42 -22.16
C PRO A 45 -6.92 -25.84 -23.51
N ASP A 46 -6.46 -24.64 -23.81
CA ASP A 46 -6.69 -24.07 -25.14
C ASP A 46 -5.94 -24.86 -26.19
N SER A 47 -6.49 -24.92 -27.42
CA SER A 47 -5.84 -25.63 -28.51
C SER A 47 -4.52 -24.96 -28.90
N PRO A 48 -3.56 -25.72 -29.49
CA PRO A 48 -2.31 -25.15 -29.99
C PRO A 48 -2.55 -24.00 -30.98
N GLU A 49 -3.59 -24.07 -31.81
CA GLU A 49 -3.96 -23.01 -32.76
C GLU A 49 -4.44 -21.76 -32.04
N ALA A 50 -5.24 -21.92 -30.97
CA ALA A 50 -5.69 -20.79 -30.15
C ALA A 50 -4.51 -20.15 -29.39
N LEU A 51 -3.60 -20.95 -28.84
CA LEU A 51 -2.39 -20.45 -28.19
C LEU A 51 -1.46 -19.73 -29.17
N ALA A 52 -1.37 -20.20 -30.41
CA ALA A 52 -0.57 -19.54 -31.47
C ALA A 52 -1.09 -18.16 -31.88
N THR A 53 -2.34 -17.80 -31.53
CA THR A 53 -2.86 -16.45 -31.76
C THR A 53 -2.39 -15.41 -30.75
N ILE A 54 -1.83 -15.87 -29.60
CA ILE A 54 -1.31 -14.96 -28.59
C ILE A 54 0.01 -14.37 -29.10
N PRO A 55 0.15 -13.02 -29.20
CA PRO A 55 1.38 -12.42 -29.64
C PRO A 55 2.49 -12.71 -28.63
N LEU A 56 3.57 -13.32 -29.11
CA LEU A 56 4.77 -13.58 -28.31
C LEU A 56 5.79 -12.50 -28.59
N LEU A 57 6.43 -12.02 -27.52
CA LEU A 57 7.57 -11.09 -27.64
C LEU A 57 8.75 -11.84 -28.28
N LYS A 58 9.37 -11.21 -29.24
CA LYS A 58 10.65 -11.61 -29.83
C LYS A 58 11.77 -10.82 -29.21
N ILE A 59 13.00 -11.32 -29.35
CA ILE A 59 14.17 -10.61 -28.82
C ILE A 59 14.30 -9.21 -29.42
N GLU A 60 13.91 -9.06 -30.70
CA GLU A 60 13.92 -7.78 -31.43
C GLU A 60 12.90 -6.76 -30.89
N ASP A 61 11.85 -7.22 -30.20
CA ASP A 61 10.84 -6.36 -29.58
C ASP A 61 11.32 -5.78 -28.23
N ILE A 62 12.44 -6.30 -27.69
CA ILE A 62 13.03 -5.86 -26.44
C ILE A 62 13.99 -4.70 -26.75
N GLU A 63 13.66 -3.51 -26.23
CA GLU A 63 14.53 -2.35 -26.37
C GLU A 63 15.86 -2.59 -25.64
N PRO A 64 17.02 -2.61 -26.35
CA PRO A 64 18.30 -3.01 -25.76
C PRO A 64 18.83 -2.01 -24.74
N ASN A 65 18.34 -0.77 -24.79
CA ASN A 65 18.75 0.30 -23.87
C ASN A 65 17.68 0.53 -22.81
N ALA A 66 18.10 0.50 -21.55
CA ALA A 66 17.19 0.86 -20.44
C ALA A 66 16.70 2.31 -20.63
N LYS A 67 15.38 2.50 -20.54
CA LYS A 67 14.78 3.84 -20.59
C LYS A 67 15.30 4.67 -19.43
N LYS A 68 16.01 5.75 -19.74
CA LYS A 68 16.46 6.70 -18.72
C LYS A 68 15.29 7.55 -18.27
N ILE A 69 15.05 7.55 -16.97
CA ILE A 69 14.08 8.45 -16.35
C ILE A 69 14.75 9.83 -16.25
N PRO A 70 14.16 10.89 -16.82
CA PRO A 70 14.71 12.22 -16.69
C PRO A 70 14.66 12.65 -15.22
N LEU A 71 15.77 13.17 -14.72
CA LEU A 71 15.92 13.65 -13.35
C LEU A 71 16.59 15.02 -13.38
N GLU A 72 15.92 16.02 -12.84
CA GLU A 72 16.43 17.36 -12.65
C GLU A 72 16.69 17.60 -11.16
N GLU A 73 17.89 18.03 -10.84
CA GLU A 73 18.23 18.49 -9.47
C GLU A 73 17.95 19.99 -9.36
N LYS A 74 17.15 20.38 -8.40
CA LYS A 74 16.81 21.77 -8.08
C LYS A 74 17.09 22.04 -6.61
N GLU A 75 17.28 23.28 -6.27
CA GLU A 75 17.43 23.74 -4.89
C GLU A 75 16.34 24.76 -4.57
N LEU A 76 15.67 24.55 -3.45
CA LEU A 76 14.64 25.47 -2.94
C LEU A 76 14.92 25.78 -1.48
N LYS A 77 15.42 26.99 -1.17
CA LYS A 77 15.75 27.42 0.20
C LYS A 77 16.55 26.36 0.98
N ASP A 78 17.69 25.95 0.44
CA ASP A 78 18.60 24.94 1.00
C ASP A 78 18.02 23.51 1.05
N ILE A 79 16.86 23.25 0.44
CA ILE A 79 16.28 21.91 0.30
C ILE A 79 16.60 21.40 -1.11
N LYS A 80 17.23 20.25 -1.17
CA LYS A 80 17.48 19.54 -2.45
C LYS A 80 16.16 18.95 -2.95
N VAL A 81 15.76 19.29 -4.17
CA VAL A 81 14.58 18.78 -4.85
C VAL A 81 15.01 17.94 -6.04
N LEU A 82 14.61 16.68 -6.08
CA LEU A 82 14.75 15.80 -7.22
C LEU A 82 13.43 15.81 -8.00
N TYR A 83 13.45 16.41 -9.18
CA TYR A 83 12.25 16.55 -10.02
C TYR A 83 12.34 15.63 -11.24
N THR A 84 11.30 14.82 -11.42
CA THR A 84 11.16 13.94 -12.59
C THR A 84 9.98 14.43 -13.43
N PRO A 85 10.23 15.11 -14.58
CA PRO A 85 9.19 15.50 -15.50
C PRO A 85 8.61 14.24 -16.17
N ALA A 86 7.34 13.94 -15.89
CA ALA A 86 6.62 12.84 -16.50
C ALA A 86 5.17 13.26 -16.75
N ASP A 87 4.57 12.72 -17.80
CA ASP A 87 3.13 12.85 -18.01
C ASP A 87 2.40 11.91 -17.04
N THR A 88 1.72 12.51 -16.07
CA THR A 88 1.03 11.80 -15.00
C THR A 88 -0.48 12.06 -15.02
N ASN A 89 -1.02 12.53 -16.16
CA ASN A 89 -2.43 12.92 -16.30
C ASN A 89 -2.89 13.91 -15.20
N GLY A 90 -2.03 14.87 -14.85
CA GLY A 90 -2.32 15.91 -13.86
C GLY A 90 -2.25 15.46 -12.41
N ILE A 91 -1.64 14.32 -12.12
CA ILE A 91 -1.38 13.86 -10.75
C ILE A 91 0.06 14.24 -10.37
N VAL A 92 0.21 14.89 -9.22
CA VAL A 92 1.51 15.15 -8.61
C VAL A 92 1.82 14.06 -7.59
N TYR A 93 3.00 13.47 -7.70
CA TYR A 93 3.56 12.52 -6.74
C TYR A 93 4.63 13.24 -5.93
N LEU A 94 4.48 13.24 -4.62
CA LEU A 94 5.38 13.91 -3.67
C LEU A 94 6.00 12.89 -2.73
N ASN A 95 7.34 12.95 -2.60
CA ASN A 95 8.06 12.23 -1.56
C ASN A 95 8.90 13.24 -0.77
N LEU A 96 8.72 13.27 0.55
CA LEU A 96 9.56 14.03 1.46
C LEU A 96 10.47 13.06 2.22
N TYR A 97 11.73 13.40 2.35
CA TYR A 97 12.73 12.58 3.03
C TYR A 97 13.39 13.38 4.14
N PHE A 98 13.24 12.90 5.37
CA PHE A 98 13.89 13.46 6.55
C PHE A 98 14.92 12.46 7.05
N LYS A 99 16.14 12.92 7.34
CA LYS A 99 17.20 12.03 7.86
C LYS A 99 16.77 11.39 9.17
N ALA A 100 16.86 10.07 9.25
CA ALA A 100 16.50 9.28 10.42
C ALA A 100 17.72 8.68 11.15
N ASP A 101 18.94 9.00 10.71
CA ASP A 101 20.19 8.61 11.34
C ASP A 101 20.41 9.23 12.75
N VAL A 102 19.60 10.21 13.10
CA VAL A 102 19.56 10.85 14.42
C VAL A 102 18.74 10.05 15.45
N ILE A 103 17.97 9.03 15.02
CA ILE A 103 17.14 8.21 15.90
C ILE A 103 18.03 7.18 16.62
N PRO A 104 18.08 7.17 17.95
CA PRO A 104 18.79 6.13 18.70
C PRO A 104 18.27 4.73 18.38
N GLN A 105 19.14 3.73 18.36
CA GLN A 105 18.80 2.37 17.96
C GLN A 105 17.63 1.78 18.78
N GLU A 106 17.59 2.07 20.09
CA GLU A 106 16.54 1.62 20.99
C GLU A 106 15.16 2.23 20.68
N LEU A 107 15.12 3.34 19.92
CA LEU A 107 13.87 4.01 19.52
C LEU A 107 13.40 3.65 18.11
N ILE A 108 14.17 2.88 17.34
CA ILE A 108 13.79 2.47 15.98
C ILE A 108 12.42 1.77 15.96
N PRO A 109 12.08 0.80 16.85
CA PRO A 109 10.75 0.19 16.84
C PRO A 109 9.62 1.21 17.04
N TYR A 110 9.85 2.24 17.86
CA TYR A 110 8.87 3.30 18.08
C TYR A 110 8.74 4.22 16.87
N ALA A 111 9.79 4.38 16.06
CA ALA A 111 9.72 5.15 14.82
C ALA A 111 8.79 4.49 13.79
N TYR A 112 8.76 3.16 13.72
CA TYR A 112 7.78 2.44 12.89
C TYR A 112 6.36 2.64 13.41
N ILE A 113 6.13 2.43 14.70
CA ILE A 113 4.83 2.69 15.35
C ILE A 113 4.38 4.14 15.10
N TYR A 114 5.31 5.10 15.17
CA TYR A 114 5.03 6.51 14.88
C TYR A 114 4.50 6.70 13.46
N CYS A 115 5.09 6.03 12.46
CA CYS A 115 4.59 6.05 11.09
C CYS A 115 3.15 5.52 10.98
N ASP A 116 2.82 4.45 11.73
CA ASP A 116 1.51 3.80 11.66
C ASP A 116 0.39 4.62 12.32
N ILE A 117 0.73 5.52 13.27
CA ILE A 117 -0.28 6.36 13.95
C ILE A 117 -0.48 7.72 13.28
N LEU A 118 0.47 8.22 12.49
CA LEU A 118 0.36 9.53 11.85
C LEU A 118 -0.87 9.62 10.94
N GLY A 119 -1.69 10.67 11.15
CA GLY A 119 -2.94 10.88 10.41
C GLY A 119 -4.12 10.03 10.90
N LEU A 120 -3.92 9.15 11.89
CA LEU A 120 -4.96 8.30 12.48
C LEU A 120 -5.33 8.69 13.92
N VAL A 121 -4.74 9.75 14.44
CA VAL A 121 -5.05 10.40 15.72
C VAL A 121 -5.34 11.87 15.49
N ASP A 122 -5.93 12.53 16.48
CA ASP A 122 -6.29 13.95 16.39
C ASP A 122 -5.07 14.85 16.20
N THR A 123 -5.29 15.97 15.53
CA THR A 123 -4.38 17.12 15.51
C THR A 123 -4.87 18.22 16.45
N GLU A 124 -4.17 19.33 16.54
CA GLU A 124 -4.65 20.48 17.32
C GLU A 124 -5.98 21.04 16.81
N ASN A 125 -6.23 20.97 15.50
CA ASN A 125 -7.35 21.62 14.86
C ASN A 125 -8.41 20.67 14.27
N THR A 126 -8.08 19.39 14.09
CA THR A 126 -8.93 18.45 13.35
C THR A 126 -8.96 17.09 14.05
N SER A 127 -10.16 16.52 14.19
CA SER A 127 -10.32 15.14 14.66
C SER A 127 -9.74 14.14 13.64
N TYR A 128 -9.35 12.95 14.08
CA TYR A 128 -8.82 11.91 13.18
C TYR A 128 -9.85 11.48 12.12
N GLU A 129 -11.15 11.52 12.45
CA GLU A 129 -12.24 11.20 11.53
C GLU A 129 -12.34 12.25 10.41
N ASP A 130 -12.33 13.52 10.79
CA ASP A 130 -12.36 14.63 9.84
C ASP A 130 -11.05 14.70 9.03
N MET A 131 -9.90 14.41 9.64
CA MET A 131 -8.63 14.32 8.94
C MET A 131 -8.66 13.22 7.88
N THR A 132 -9.17 12.03 8.22
CA THR A 132 -9.38 10.94 7.27
C THR A 132 -10.26 11.37 6.10
N ASN A 133 -11.36 12.07 6.36
CA ASN A 133 -12.24 12.61 5.33
C ASN A 133 -11.52 13.64 4.44
N ARG A 134 -10.75 14.56 5.04
CA ARG A 134 -9.97 15.56 4.28
C ARG A 134 -8.93 14.91 3.38
N VAL A 135 -8.21 13.91 3.88
CA VAL A 135 -7.24 13.12 3.10
C VAL A 135 -7.94 12.45 1.92
N ASN A 136 -9.04 11.75 2.14
CA ASN A 136 -9.78 11.03 1.09
C ASN A 136 -10.37 11.95 0.01
N LEU A 137 -10.83 13.16 0.38
CA LEU A 137 -11.43 14.12 -0.55
C LEU A 137 -10.40 14.90 -1.37
N ASN A 138 -9.20 15.11 -0.85
CA ASN A 138 -8.24 16.04 -1.45
C ASN A 138 -6.98 15.37 -1.98
N THR A 139 -6.74 14.09 -1.62
CA THR A 139 -5.52 13.39 -2.00
C THR A 139 -5.82 12.02 -2.61
N GLY A 140 -4.81 11.41 -3.21
CA GLY A 140 -4.86 10.01 -3.63
C GLY A 140 -4.21 9.07 -2.61
N GLY A 141 -4.00 9.54 -1.39
CA GLY A 141 -3.39 8.85 -0.26
C GLY A 141 -2.10 9.51 0.23
N ILE A 142 -1.84 9.31 1.50
CA ILE A 142 -0.62 9.72 2.21
C ILE A 142 -0.13 8.49 2.97
N SER A 143 1.17 8.23 2.95
CA SER A 143 1.82 7.21 3.79
C SER A 143 3.08 7.75 4.43
N PHE A 144 3.43 7.15 5.57
CA PHE A 144 4.61 7.46 6.36
C PHE A 144 5.39 6.17 6.56
N ASP A 145 6.70 6.18 6.30
CA ASP A 145 7.53 4.99 6.34
C ASP A 145 8.94 5.31 6.83
N ILE A 146 9.62 4.34 7.44
CA ILE A 146 11.07 4.37 7.60
C ILE A 146 11.67 3.58 6.44
N VAL A 147 12.50 4.23 5.64
CA VAL A 147 13.17 3.62 4.49
C VAL A 147 14.68 3.70 4.62
N ASN A 148 15.36 2.67 4.15
CA ASN A 148 16.81 2.62 4.12
C ASN A 148 17.31 2.60 2.69
N PHE A 149 18.26 3.47 2.37
CA PHE A 149 18.97 3.44 1.09
C PHE A 149 20.37 2.87 1.28
N THR A 150 20.78 2.00 0.38
CA THR A 150 22.13 1.46 0.31
C THR A 150 22.80 1.94 -0.97
N GLN A 151 24.10 2.20 -0.90
CA GLN A 151 24.86 2.51 -2.09
C GLN A 151 25.17 1.22 -2.85
N SER A 152 24.92 1.20 -4.16
CA SER A 152 25.26 0.05 -5.01
C SER A 152 26.73 -0.35 -4.85
N GLY A 153 27.00 -1.63 -4.65
CA GLY A 153 28.34 -2.17 -4.43
C GLY A 153 28.91 -1.95 -3.03
N LYS A 154 28.17 -1.37 -2.08
CA LYS A 154 28.60 -1.16 -0.68
C LYS A 154 27.56 -1.72 0.29
N ALA A 155 27.67 -2.98 0.64
CA ALA A 155 26.74 -3.67 1.54
C ALA A 155 26.64 -3.02 2.94
N ASP A 156 27.68 -2.35 3.40
CA ASP A 156 27.73 -1.67 4.70
C ASP A 156 27.22 -0.23 4.68
N SER A 157 26.88 0.31 3.50
CA SER A 157 26.29 1.65 3.44
C SER A 157 24.82 1.59 3.82
N MET A 158 24.40 2.47 4.70
CA MET A 158 23.01 2.63 5.11
C MET A 158 22.71 4.11 5.30
N ALA A 159 21.61 4.56 4.73
CA ALA A 159 21.08 5.91 4.91
C ALA A 159 19.59 5.80 5.22
N PRO A 160 19.21 5.83 6.51
CA PRO A 160 17.82 5.77 6.92
C PRO A 160 17.14 7.12 6.76
N TYR A 161 15.90 7.10 6.33
CA TYR A 161 15.03 8.26 6.20
C TYR A 161 13.63 7.96 6.72
N PHE A 162 13.05 8.92 7.41
CA PHE A 162 11.61 9.03 7.55
C PHE A 162 11.07 9.59 6.23
N LYS A 163 10.22 8.83 5.57
CA LYS A 163 9.66 9.15 4.25
C LYS A 163 8.18 9.42 4.35
N VAL A 164 7.74 10.53 3.78
CA VAL A 164 6.33 10.82 3.53
C VAL A 164 6.08 10.67 2.04
N THR A 165 5.15 9.82 1.68
CA THR A 165 4.70 9.65 0.29
C THR A 165 3.27 10.16 0.17
N ALA A 166 3.02 11.01 -0.82
CA ALA A 166 1.70 11.54 -1.07
C ALA A 166 1.46 11.74 -2.57
N LYS A 167 0.21 11.73 -2.98
CA LYS A 167 -0.20 12.09 -4.33
C LYS A 167 -1.51 12.86 -4.31
N ALA A 168 -1.65 13.81 -5.23
CA ALA A 168 -2.88 14.57 -5.41
C ALA A 168 -3.00 15.07 -6.85
N PHE A 169 -4.19 15.45 -7.26
CA PHE A 169 -4.33 16.24 -8.48
C PHE A 169 -3.57 17.56 -8.34
N ALA A 170 -2.99 18.07 -9.43
CA ALA A 170 -2.21 19.31 -9.43
C ALA A 170 -2.97 20.50 -8.80
N ARG A 171 -4.29 20.58 -9.05
CA ARG A 171 -5.16 21.61 -8.46
C ARG A 171 -5.39 21.44 -6.95
N LYS A 172 -5.03 20.28 -6.38
CA LYS A 172 -5.21 19.92 -4.96
C LYS A 172 -3.90 19.91 -4.16
N VAL A 173 -2.81 20.31 -4.77
CA VAL A 173 -1.50 20.37 -4.10
C VAL A 173 -1.50 21.34 -2.92
N PRO A 174 -2.15 22.53 -2.97
CA PRO A 174 -2.23 23.39 -1.78
C PRO A 174 -2.89 22.70 -0.59
N GLU A 175 -4.06 22.06 -0.80
CA GLU A 175 -4.76 21.34 0.26
C GLU A 175 -3.94 20.13 0.77
N LEU A 176 -3.20 19.44 -0.11
CA LEU A 176 -2.28 18.38 0.30
C LEU A 176 -1.18 18.94 1.21
N ALA A 177 -0.60 20.10 0.87
CA ALA A 177 0.45 20.74 1.67
C ALA A 177 -0.07 21.13 3.07
N ASP A 178 -1.28 21.68 3.16
CA ASP A 178 -1.92 22.05 4.43
C ASP A 178 -2.19 20.81 5.30
N ILE A 179 -2.69 19.74 4.71
CA ILE A 179 -2.93 18.46 5.40
C ILE A 179 -1.61 17.87 5.92
N LEU A 180 -0.57 17.84 5.10
CA LEU A 180 0.75 17.33 5.51
C LEU A 180 1.35 18.17 6.63
N ALA A 181 1.28 19.51 6.53
CA ALA A 181 1.78 20.39 7.56
C ALA A 181 1.04 20.16 8.89
N GLU A 182 -0.29 20.04 8.85
CA GLU A 182 -1.10 19.80 10.05
C GLU A 182 -0.76 18.45 10.69
N ILE A 183 -0.70 17.36 9.91
CA ILE A 183 -0.35 16.03 10.44
C ILE A 183 1.06 16.03 11.02
N LEU A 184 2.04 16.60 10.33
CA LEU A 184 3.43 16.53 10.76
C LEU A 184 3.77 17.44 11.94
N LEU A 185 3.06 18.55 12.11
CA LEU A 185 3.44 19.61 13.07
C LEU A 185 2.51 19.68 14.28
N THR A 186 1.26 19.20 14.17
CA THR A 186 0.23 19.44 15.19
C THR A 186 -0.50 18.17 15.66
N THR A 187 -0.01 16.98 15.32
CA THR A 187 -0.57 15.71 15.81
C THR A 187 -0.48 15.61 17.34
N LYS A 188 -1.56 15.17 17.99
CA LYS A 188 -1.64 14.94 19.42
C LYS A 188 -1.43 13.47 19.75
N TYR A 189 -0.69 13.22 20.84
CA TYR A 189 -0.36 11.85 21.28
C TYR A 189 -0.90 11.56 22.70
N ASP A 190 -1.88 12.32 23.17
CA ASP A 190 -2.44 12.24 24.52
C ASP A 190 -3.65 11.29 24.62
N ASP A 191 -4.33 10.97 23.51
CA ASP A 191 -5.39 9.97 23.50
C ASP A 191 -4.82 8.53 23.55
N LYS A 192 -4.52 8.10 24.77
CA LYS A 192 -4.01 6.74 25.03
C LYS A 192 -4.95 5.63 24.59
N LYS A 193 -6.26 5.88 24.63
CA LYS A 193 -7.25 4.88 24.22
C LYS A 193 -7.17 4.65 22.72
N ARG A 194 -7.17 5.72 21.95
CA ARG A 194 -7.07 5.67 20.49
C ARG A 194 -5.76 5.02 20.04
N ILE A 195 -4.63 5.43 20.65
CA ILE A 195 -3.32 4.84 20.35
C ILE A 195 -3.32 3.34 20.64
N LEU A 196 -3.90 2.90 21.77
CA LEU A 196 -3.99 1.48 22.10
C LEU A 196 -4.84 0.69 21.08
N GLU A 197 -5.94 1.26 20.61
CA GLU A 197 -6.77 0.66 19.56
C GLU A 197 -5.97 0.45 18.27
N LEU A 198 -5.19 1.44 17.83
CA LEU A 198 -4.34 1.37 16.65
C LEU A 198 -3.25 0.30 16.82
N LEU A 199 -2.57 0.25 17.95
CA LEU A 199 -1.56 -0.77 18.25
C LEU A 199 -2.14 -2.19 18.28
N GLN A 200 -3.36 -2.37 18.76
CA GLN A 200 -4.05 -3.66 18.73
C GLN A 200 -4.42 -4.09 17.31
N GLN A 201 -4.84 -3.13 16.48
CA GLN A 201 -5.10 -3.37 15.07
C GLN A 201 -3.81 -3.78 14.35
N ASP A 202 -2.75 -3.00 14.49
CA ASP A 202 -1.46 -3.26 13.87
C ASP A 202 -0.90 -4.63 14.28
N ARG A 203 -0.95 -4.96 15.57
CA ARG A 203 -0.58 -6.28 16.05
C ARG A 203 -1.37 -7.41 15.36
N SER A 204 -2.68 -7.22 15.19
CA SER A 204 -3.52 -8.22 14.53
C SER A 204 -3.17 -8.38 13.06
N GLU A 205 -2.84 -7.29 12.38
CA GLU A 205 -2.37 -7.29 11.00
C GLU A 205 -1.01 -7.97 10.86
N MET A 206 -0.08 -7.69 11.78
CA MET A 206 1.23 -8.36 11.83
C MET A 206 1.10 -9.88 12.03
N GLU A 207 0.25 -10.33 12.97
CA GLU A 207 -0.01 -11.75 13.20
C GLU A 207 -0.56 -12.43 11.94
N LEU A 208 -1.48 -11.78 11.23
CA LEU A 208 -2.02 -12.26 9.97
C LEU A 208 -0.96 -12.30 8.85
N ASN A 209 -0.15 -11.25 8.73
CA ASN A 209 0.94 -11.17 7.76
C ASN A 209 2.00 -12.25 8.00
N MET A 210 2.32 -12.58 9.24
CA MET A 210 3.25 -13.67 9.56
C MET A 210 2.75 -15.02 9.04
N LEU A 211 1.43 -15.26 9.04
CA LEU A 211 0.83 -16.48 8.50
C LEU A 211 0.79 -16.47 6.97
N GLN A 212 0.38 -15.37 6.37
CA GLN A 212 0.16 -15.27 4.92
C GLN A 212 1.46 -15.07 4.13
N SER A 213 2.44 -14.40 4.72
CA SER A 213 3.69 -13.98 4.09
C SER A 213 4.92 -14.57 4.79
N SER A 214 4.81 -15.78 5.34
CA SER A 214 5.86 -16.42 6.15
C SER A 214 7.22 -16.51 5.45
N VAL A 215 7.24 -16.72 4.14
CA VAL A 215 8.48 -16.76 3.33
C VAL A 215 9.16 -15.38 3.34
N GLN A 216 8.40 -14.30 3.15
CA GLN A 216 8.92 -12.93 3.17
C GLN A 216 9.47 -12.56 4.55
N VAL A 217 8.78 -12.96 5.62
CA VAL A 217 9.26 -12.78 7.00
C VAL A 217 10.57 -13.51 7.23
N ALA A 218 10.67 -14.76 6.77
CA ALA A 218 11.91 -15.55 6.88
C ALA A 218 13.07 -14.91 6.08
N LEU A 219 12.79 -14.42 4.86
CA LEU A 219 13.78 -13.71 4.04
C LEU A 219 14.23 -12.39 4.67
N ALA A 220 13.29 -11.62 5.23
CA ALA A 220 13.62 -10.39 5.96
C ALA A 220 14.55 -10.71 7.16
N ARG A 221 14.21 -11.74 7.92
CA ARG A 221 15.07 -12.20 9.04
C ARG A 221 16.45 -12.65 8.57
N LEU A 222 16.53 -13.36 7.44
CA LEU A 222 17.82 -13.78 6.86
C LEU A 222 18.64 -12.55 6.42
N ASN A 223 18.01 -11.58 5.76
CA ASN A 223 18.67 -10.36 5.33
C ASN A 223 19.27 -9.56 6.49
N SER A 224 18.66 -9.62 7.68
CA SER A 224 19.18 -8.95 8.87
C SER A 224 20.57 -9.44 9.32
N PHE A 225 21.02 -10.61 8.88
CA PHE A 225 22.37 -11.14 9.13
C PHE A 225 23.37 -10.82 8.02
N ILE A 226 22.89 -10.33 6.85
CA ILE A 226 23.72 -10.15 5.65
C ILE A 226 24.10 -8.68 5.45
N SER A 227 23.23 -7.76 5.85
CA SER A 227 23.46 -6.33 5.63
C SER A 227 22.94 -5.46 6.76
N LYS A 228 23.57 -4.28 6.93
CA LYS A 228 23.11 -3.29 7.91
C LYS A 228 21.70 -2.78 7.62
N SER A 229 21.31 -2.69 6.36
CA SER A 229 19.98 -2.25 5.97
C SER A 229 18.88 -3.31 6.15
N GLY A 230 19.28 -4.57 6.34
CA GLY A 230 18.37 -5.67 6.65
C GLY A 230 18.22 -5.92 8.15
N ALA A 231 19.10 -5.34 8.95
CA ALA A 231 19.09 -5.47 10.41
C ALA A 231 18.14 -4.48 11.06
#